data_00514e6934e152071980c087baede857
#
_entry.id   00514e6934e152071980c087baede857
#
_cell.length_a   1.000
_cell.length_b   1.000
_cell.length_c   1.000
_cell.angle_alpha   90.00
_cell.angle_beta   90.00
_cell.angle_gamma   90.00
#
_symmetry.space_group_name_H-M   'P 1'
#
loop_
_entity.id
_entity.type
_entity.pdbx_description
1 polymer ?
#
loop_
_entity_poly.entity_id
_entity_poly.type
_entity_poly.pdbx_seq_one_letter_code
_entity_poly.pdbx_strand_id
1 'polypeptide(L)'
;MLTNTENRDALLTLQKAGISKTSQRLAVLNILLEATAPLSANIIRQSLKTKASIDKVTIYRILSLFRRRGIIREIASAGAANYFEMVALENPMHPHFNCRNCGAFICMAPQAFIKMPELVLSKSDCSIEHIEINISGLCSDCRYTTKPESQKQYCKDEK
;
A
#
# COMPACT_ATOMS: atom_id res chain seq x y z
N MET A 1 10.31 20.53 -4.75
CA MET A 1 9.38 20.97 -5.81
C MET A 1 8.95 19.70 -6.52
N LEU A 2 7.65 19.36 -6.47
CA LEU A 2 7.11 18.21 -7.21
C LEU A 2 7.24 18.51 -8.70
N THR A 3 7.67 17.54 -9.49
CA THR A 3 7.81 17.72 -10.93
C THR A 3 6.43 17.94 -11.57
N ASN A 4 6.38 18.69 -12.65
CA ASN A 4 5.12 19.06 -13.34
C ASN A 4 4.35 17.82 -13.85
N THR A 5 5.03 16.70 -14.02
CA THR A 5 4.50 15.40 -14.48
C THR A 5 3.71 14.69 -13.38
N GLU A 6 4.25 14.60 -12.16
CA GLU A 6 3.61 13.91 -11.02
C GLU A 6 2.28 14.56 -10.62
N ASN A 7 2.25 15.89 -10.61
CA ASN A 7 1.01 16.62 -10.30
C ASN A 7 -0.07 16.44 -11.38
N ARG A 8 0.33 16.18 -12.63
CA ARG A 8 -0.57 15.89 -13.75
C ARG A 8 -1.22 14.51 -13.61
N ASP A 9 -0.46 13.49 -13.21
CA ASP A 9 -0.97 12.13 -13.05
C ASP A 9 -1.95 12.04 -11.88
N ALA A 10 -1.67 12.71 -10.77
CA ALA A 10 -2.59 12.82 -9.65
C ALA A 10 -3.90 13.53 -10.03
N LEU A 11 -3.82 14.62 -10.80
CA LEU A 11 -5.00 15.35 -11.30
C LEU A 11 -5.88 14.46 -12.18
N LEU A 12 -5.27 13.77 -13.15
CA LEU A 12 -5.97 12.86 -14.07
C LEU A 12 -6.63 11.70 -13.31
N THR A 13 -5.94 11.14 -12.31
CA THR A 13 -6.48 10.06 -11.47
C THR A 13 -7.71 10.52 -10.70
N LEU A 14 -7.67 11.68 -10.06
CA LEU A 14 -8.84 12.24 -9.36
C LEU A 14 -10.00 12.51 -10.32
N GLN A 15 -9.71 13.05 -11.48
CA GLN A 15 -10.72 13.38 -12.50
C GLN A 15 -11.42 12.11 -13.01
N LYS A 16 -10.66 11.07 -13.37
CA LYS A 16 -11.19 9.76 -13.82
C LYS A 16 -12.06 9.10 -12.75
N ALA A 17 -11.70 9.25 -11.47
CA ALA A 17 -12.47 8.73 -10.35
C ALA A 17 -13.68 9.59 -9.95
N GLY A 18 -13.92 10.72 -10.61
CA GLY A 18 -15.00 11.65 -10.28
C GLY A 18 -14.84 12.31 -8.91
N ILE A 19 -13.58 12.58 -8.52
CA ILE A 19 -13.25 13.21 -7.24
C ILE A 19 -12.81 14.65 -7.47
N SER A 20 -13.45 15.62 -6.79
CA SER A 20 -13.04 17.01 -6.82
C SER A 20 -11.62 17.18 -6.27
N LYS A 21 -10.79 17.93 -6.98
CA LYS A 21 -9.42 18.25 -6.57
C LYS A 21 -9.40 19.14 -5.31
N THR A 22 -8.58 18.79 -4.34
CA THR A 22 -8.16 19.67 -3.24
C THR A 22 -6.66 19.51 -3.02
N SER A 23 -6.00 20.52 -2.46
CA SER A 23 -4.57 20.44 -2.16
C SER A 23 -4.20 19.23 -1.30
N GLN A 24 -5.05 18.91 -0.32
CA GLN A 24 -4.84 17.76 0.56
C GLN A 24 -4.96 16.43 -0.17
N ARG A 25 -5.95 16.25 -1.05
CA ARG A 25 -6.12 15.02 -1.84
C ARG A 25 -4.97 14.83 -2.81
N LEU A 26 -4.54 15.89 -3.48
CA LEU A 26 -3.37 15.86 -4.37
C LEU A 26 -2.10 15.50 -3.60
N ALA A 27 -1.87 16.09 -2.44
CA ALA A 27 -0.69 15.80 -1.62
C ALA A 27 -0.63 14.33 -1.17
N VAL A 28 -1.76 13.77 -0.71
CA VAL A 28 -1.84 12.35 -0.33
C VAL A 28 -1.66 11.43 -1.54
N LEU A 29 -2.29 11.77 -2.67
CA LEU A 29 -2.22 10.94 -3.88
C LEU A 29 -0.83 10.93 -4.49
N ASN A 30 -0.13 12.06 -4.51
CA ASN A 30 1.25 12.13 -5.01
C ASN A 30 2.19 11.23 -4.20
N ILE A 31 2.05 11.19 -2.86
CA ILE A 31 2.85 10.28 -2.02
C ILE A 31 2.58 8.81 -2.37
N LEU A 32 1.33 8.46 -2.66
CA LEU A 32 0.96 7.10 -3.04
C LEU A 32 1.45 6.74 -4.45
N LEU A 33 1.47 7.68 -5.39
CA LEU A 33 1.98 7.49 -6.75
C LEU A 33 3.52 7.34 -6.78
N GLU A 34 4.23 8.05 -5.89
CA GLU A 34 5.69 7.95 -5.76
C GLU A 34 6.14 6.67 -5.01
N ALA A 35 5.21 5.99 -4.33
CA ALA A 35 5.54 4.86 -3.47
C ALA A 35 5.86 3.60 -4.29
N THR A 36 6.98 2.96 -3.99
CA THR A 36 7.40 1.67 -4.54
C THR A 36 6.91 0.47 -3.71
N ALA A 37 6.32 0.73 -2.53
CA ALA A 37 5.78 -0.27 -1.61
C ALA A 37 4.53 0.28 -0.91
N PRO A 38 3.66 -0.58 -0.38
CA PRO A 38 2.48 -0.15 0.36
C PRO A 38 2.82 0.73 1.56
N LEU A 39 2.07 1.80 1.76
CA LEU A 39 2.30 2.79 2.82
C LEU A 39 1.22 2.71 3.89
N SER A 40 1.61 2.77 5.17
CA SER A 40 0.65 3.00 6.23
C SER A 40 0.22 4.48 6.31
N ALA A 41 -0.98 4.74 6.86
CA ALA A 41 -1.45 6.11 7.08
C ALA A 41 -0.47 6.96 7.91
N ASN A 42 0.33 6.32 8.77
CA ASN A 42 1.34 6.97 9.59
C ASN A 42 2.54 7.44 8.77
N ILE A 43 3.01 6.60 7.83
CA ILE A 43 4.10 6.95 6.91
C ILE A 43 3.63 8.10 6.00
N ILE A 44 2.43 8.01 5.42
CA ILE A 44 1.84 9.09 4.61
C ILE A 44 1.80 10.40 5.40
N ARG A 45 1.36 10.36 6.66
CA ARG A 45 1.32 11.54 7.52
C ARG A 45 2.70 12.12 7.80
N GLN A 46 3.71 11.29 8.01
CA GLN A 46 5.09 11.74 8.23
C GLN A 46 5.65 12.42 6.98
N SER A 47 5.42 11.87 5.80
CA SER A 47 5.84 12.45 4.52
C SER A 47 5.14 13.79 4.22
N LEU A 48 3.90 13.97 4.72
CA LEU A 48 3.15 15.21 4.58
C LEU A 48 3.60 16.33 5.52
N LYS A 49 4.16 16.01 6.70
CA LYS A 49 4.59 17.02 7.68
C LYS A 49 5.61 18.02 7.13
N THR A 50 6.38 17.61 6.14
CA THR A 50 7.37 18.47 5.46
C THR A 50 6.77 19.32 4.35
N LYS A 51 5.59 18.96 3.83
CA LYS A 51 4.96 19.60 2.64
C LYS A 51 3.62 20.28 2.95
N ALA A 52 2.85 19.77 3.92
CA ALA A 52 1.55 20.32 4.34
C ALA A 52 1.15 19.73 5.70
N SER A 53 0.62 20.58 6.61
CA SER A 53 0.06 20.09 7.87
C SER A 53 -1.35 19.57 7.64
N ILE A 54 -1.48 18.24 7.51
CA ILE A 54 -2.79 17.55 7.40
C ILE A 54 -2.99 16.70 8.65
N ASP A 55 -4.14 16.85 9.29
CA ASP A 55 -4.48 16.07 10.48
C ASP A 55 -4.77 14.59 10.15
N LYS A 56 -4.64 13.73 11.16
CA LYS A 56 -4.79 12.28 11.01
C LYS A 56 -6.18 11.89 10.50
N VAL A 57 -7.23 12.54 10.97
CA VAL A 57 -8.62 12.22 10.59
C VAL A 57 -8.84 12.53 9.11
N THR A 58 -8.35 13.65 8.64
CA THR A 58 -8.42 14.06 7.23
C THR A 58 -7.70 13.05 6.32
N ILE A 59 -6.51 12.56 6.71
CA ILE A 59 -5.80 11.53 5.96
C ILE A 59 -6.66 10.27 5.85
N TYR A 60 -7.22 9.76 6.94
CA TYR A 60 -8.07 8.57 6.90
C TYR A 60 -9.34 8.78 6.06
N ARG A 61 -9.95 9.96 6.09
CA ARG A 61 -11.10 10.29 5.23
C ARG A 61 -10.72 10.28 3.74
N ILE A 62 -9.54 10.80 3.40
CA ILE A 62 -9.03 10.79 2.02
C ILE A 62 -8.75 9.34 1.58
N LEU A 63 -8.05 8.55 2.37
CA LEU A 63 -7.76 7.14 2.07
C LEU A 63 -9.04 6.31 1.91
N SER A 64 -10.01 6.48 2.81
CA SER A 64 -11.33 5.86 2.68
C SER A 64 -12.06 6.26 1.39
N LEU A 65 -11.97 7.52 0.99
CA LEU A 65 -12.54 8.00 -0.27
C LEU A 65 -11.85 7.34 -1.46
N PHE A 66 -10.52 7.31 -1.48
CA PHE A 66 -9.74 6.72 -2.56
C PHE A 66 -10.00 5.22 -2.70
N ARG A 67 -10.10 4.49 -1.58
CA ARG A 67 -10.48 3.07 -1.56
C ARG A 67 -11.86 2.84 -2.18
N ARG A 68 -12.89 3.58 -1.73
CA ARG A 68 -14.25 3.46 -2.27
C ARG A 68 -14.35 3.78 -3.76
N ARG A 69 -13.44 4.57 -4.29
CA ARG A 69 -13.37 4.94 -5.71
C ARG A 69 -12.41 4.05 -6.51
N GLY A 70 -11.86 3.01 -5.90
CA GLY A 70 -10.96 2.06 -6.57
C GLY A 70 -9.60 2.63 -6.98
N ILE A 71 -9.19 3.78 -6.43
CA ILE A 71 -7.87 4.37 -6.69
C ILE A 71 -6.79 3.59 -5.97
N ILE A 72 -7.08 3.18 -4.74
CA ILE A 72 -6.17 2.40 -3.89
C ILE A 72 -6.86 1.16 -3.35
N ARG A 73 -6.07 0.16 -3.01
CA ARG A 73 -6.50 -0.96 -2.18
C ARG A 73 -5.90 -0.85 -0.79
N GLU A 74 -6.65 -1.30 0.18
CA GLU A 74 -6.24 -1.42 1.58
C GLU A 74 -5.82 -2.86 1.82
N ILE A 75 -4.67 -3.05 2.46
CA ILE A 75 -4.09 -4.35 2.76
C ILE A 75 -4.07 -4.48 4.27
N ALA A 76 -4.77 -5.50 4.78
CA ALA A 76 -4.74 -5.82 6.20
C ALA A 76 -3.36 -6.37 6.59
N SER A 77 -2.80 -5.93 7.70
CA SER A 77 -1.59 -6.52 8.24
C SER A 77 -1.89 -7.23 9.57
N ALA A 78 -1.09 -8.22 9.92
CA ALA A 78 -1.17 -8.88 11.22
C ALA A 78 -0.82 -7.93 12.39
N GLY A 79 -0.35 -6.72 12.09
CA GLY A 79 -0.09 -5.65 13.05
C GLY A 79 -1.24 -4.66 13.18
N ALA A 80 -1.04 -3.62 13.99
CA ALA A 80 -2.08 -2.62 14.30
C ALA A 80 -2.36 -1.60 13.17
N ALA A 81 -1.69 -1.68 12.02
CA ALA A 81 -1.80 -0.69 10.95
C ALA A 81 -2.15 -1.35 9.61
N ASN A 82 -3.14 -0.78 8.90
CA ASN A 82 -3.43 -1.14 7.52
C ASN A 82 -2.48 -0.38 6.59
N TYR A 83 -2.16 -1.02 5.48
CA TYR A 83 -1.33 -0.47 4.42
C TYR A 83 -2.19 -0.14 3.20
N PHE A 84 -1.71 0.78 2.37
CA PHE A 84 -2.42 1.28 1.20
C PHE A 84 -1.47 1.32 0.01
N GLU A 85 -1.93 0.87 -1.14
CA GLU A 85 -1.20 0.94 -2.40
C GLU A 85 -2.12 1.31 -3.56
N MET A 86 -1.52 1.81 -4.63
CA MET A 86 -2.25 2.18 -5.85
C MET A 86 -2.80 0.95 -6.56
N VAL A 87 -4.03 1.05 -7.09
CA VAL A 87 -4.59 0.09 -8.03
C VAL A 87 -4.24 0.54 -9.43
N ALA A 88 -3.41 -0.23 -10.14
CA ALA A 88 -3.01 0.02 -11.51
C ALA A 88 -2.83 -1.29 -12.28
N LEU A 89 -2.84 -1.22 -13.61
CA LEU A 89 -2.57 -2.40 -14.46
C LEU A 89 -1.15 -2.94 -14.24
N GLU A 90 -0.20 -2.05 -13.98
CA GLU A 90 1.20 -2.37 -13.70
C GLU A 90 1.41 -2.89 -12.26
N ASN A 91 0.38 -2.75 -11.41
CA ASN A 91 0.37 -3.25 -10.04
C ASN A 91 -0.83 -4.20 -9.83
N PRO A 92 -0.83 -5.39 -10.49
CA PRO A 92 -1.88 -6.38 -10.32
C PRO A 92 -1.93 -6.87 -8.88
N MET A 93 -2.98 -7.60 -8.55
CA MET A 93 -3.09 -8.25 -7.24
C MET A 93 -1.90 -9.19 -7.02
N HIS A 94 -1.22 -9.04 -5.89
CA HIS A 94 -0.06 -9.84 -5.51
C HIS A 94 -0.05 -10.08 -4.00
N PRO A 95 0.62 -11.14 -3.54
CA PRO A 95 0.73 -11.42 -2.12
C PRO A 95 1.65 -10.43 -1.41
N HIS A 96 1.38 -10.24 -0.12
CA HIS A 96 2.20 -9.42 0.76
C HIS A 96 2.75 -10.25 1.91
N PHE A 97 4.01 -10.01 2.25
CA PHE A 97 4.66 -10.60 3.42
C PHE A 97 4.81 -9.53 4.51
N ASN A 98 4.43 -9.90 5.73
CA ASN A 98 4.58 -9.05 6.92
C ASN A 98 5.54 -9.71 7.91
N CYS A 99 6.63 -9.02 8.25
CA CYS A 99 7.54 -9.48 9.29
C CYS A 99 6.97 -9.17 10.68
N ARG A 100 6.66 -10.21 11.46
CA ARG A 100 6.12 -10.06 12.81
C ARG A 100 7.08 -9.44 13.82
N ASN A 101 8.39 -9.37 13.50
CA ASN A 101 9.40 -8.84 14.41
C ASN A 101 9.71 -7.35 14.12
N CYS A 102 10.07 -6.99 12.89
CA CYS A 102 10.43 -5.61 12.55
C CYS A 102 9.29 -4.83 11.89
N GLY A 103 8.17 -5.48 11.54
CA GLY A 103 7.05 -4.85 10.85
C GLY A 103 7.32 -4.54 9.37
N ALA A 104 8.41 -5.07 8.79
CA ALA A 104 8.69 -4.90 7.37
C ALA A 104 7.53 -5.49 6.54
N PHE A 105 7.05 -4.73 5.56
CA PHE A 105 5.98 -5.09 4.66
C PHE A 105 6.55 -5.21 3.25
N ILE A 106 6.49 -6.40 2.65
CA ILE A 106 7.19 -6.74 1.41
C ILE A 106 6.18 -7.25 0.39
N CYS A 107 6.16 -6.65 -0.81
CA CYS A 107 5.42 -7.16 -1.96
C CYS A 107 6.11 -8.41 -2.50
N MET A 108 5.35 -9.47 -2.74
CA MET A 108 5.85 -10.70 -3.33
C MET A 108 5.48 -10.79 -4.81
N ALA A 109 6.30 -11.48 -5.58
CA ALA A 109 6.07 -11.63 -7.01
C ALA A 109 4.71 -12.31 -7.28
N PRO A 110 3.86 -11.76 -8.17
CA PRO A 110 2.53 -12.30 -8.44
C PRO A 110 2.54 -13.70 -9.05
N GLN A 111 3.62 -14.08 -9.76
CA GLN A 111 3.71 -15.36 -10.49
C GLN A 111 3.56 -16.59 -9.59
N ALA A 112 3.93 -16.50 -8.31
CA ALA A 112 3.82 -17.62 -7.38
C ALA A 112 2.36 -18.05 -7.08
N PHE A 113 1.37 -17.20 -7.41
CA PHE A 113 -0.02 -17.37 -6.99
C PHE A 113 -1.05 -17.32 -8.13
N ILE A 114 -0.62 -17.26 -9.39
CA ILE A 114 -1.50 -17.15 -10.56
C ILE A 114 -2.51 -18.32 -10.65
N LYS A 115 -2.15 -19.51 -10.16
CA LYS A 115 -3.03 -20.70 -10.19
C LYS A 115 -3.99 -20.80 -9.01
N MET A 116 -3.85 -19.97 -8.00
CA MET A 116 -4.69 -20.02 -6.78
C MET A 116 -6.15 -19.62 -7.05
N PRO A 117 -6.44 -18.56 -7.82
CA PRO A 117 -7.82 -18.19 -8.14
C PRO A 117 -8.59 -19.30 -8.85
N GLU A 118 -7.99 -20.01 -9.79
CA GLU A 118 -8.64 -21.12 -10.52
C GLU A 118 -9.03 -22.27 -9.59
N LEU A 119 -8.18 -22.61 -8.61
CA LEU A 119 -8.45 -23.65 -7.64
C LEU A 119 -9.59 -23.28 -6.68
N VAL A 120 -9.73 -22.02 -6.32
CA VAL A 120 -10.80 -21.52 -5.45
C VAL A 120 -12.10 -21.36 -6.23
N LEU A 121 -12.05 -20.84 -7.45
CA LEU A 121 -13.20 -20.58 -8.31
C LEU A 121 -13.86 -21.87 -8.80
N SER A 122 -13.10 -22.94 -9.03
CA SER A 122 -13.62 -24.20 -9.59
C SER A 122 -14.56 -24.97 -8.67
N LYS A 123 -14.74 -24.56 -7.42
CA LYS A 123 -15.52 -25.28 -6.42
C LYS A 123 -16.60 -24.46 -5.70
N SER A 124 -16.88 -23.24 -6.13
CA SER A 124 -17.86 -22.39 -5.46
C SER A 124 -18.84 -21.76 -6.44
N ASP A 125 -20.13 -21.77 -6.12
CA ASP A 125 -21.19 -21.00 -6.79
C ASP A 125 -21.15 -19.50 -6.36
N CYS A 126 -20.04 -19.07 -5.75
CA CYS A 126 -19.86 -17.73 -5.24
C CYS A 126 -19.27 -16.78 -6.28
N SER A 127 -19.73 -15.54 -6.33
CA SER A 127 -19.06 -14.47 -7.05
C SER A 127 -17.95 -13.91 -6.16
N ILE A 128 -16.69 -14.11 -6.55
CA ILE A 128 -15.54 -13.61 -5.79
C ILE A 128 -15.25 -12.18 -6.26
N GLU A 129 -15.43 -11.22 -5.36
CA GLU A 129 -15.18 -9.80 -5.63
C GLU A 129 -13.76 -9.36 -5.26
N HIS A 130 -13.15 -10.05 -4.28
CA HIS A 130 -11.82 -9.68 -3.78
C HIS A 130 -11.08 -10.90 -3.23
N ILE A 131 -9.78 -10.97 -3.54
CA ILE A 131 -8.84 -11.95 -2.96
C ILE A 131 -7.70 -11.16 -2.35
N GLU A 132 -7.34 -11.45 -1.10
CA GLU A 132 -6.19 -10.88 -0.42
C GLU A 132 -5.33 -12.00 0.14
N ILE A 133 -4.02 -11.95 -0.10
CA ILE A 133 -3.07 -12.97 0.37
C ILE A 133 -2.03 -12.30 1.25
N ASN A 134 -2.14 -12.52 2.56
CA ASN A 134 -1.21 -12.01 3.55
C ASN A 134 -0.41 -13.15 4.17
N ILE A 135 0.91 -13.06 4.07
CA ILE A 135 1.86 -14.03 4.61
C ILE A 135 2.57 -13.38 5.79
N SER A 136 2.61 -14.06 6.92
CA SER A 136 3.29 -13.57 8.13
C SER A 136 4.47 -14.48 8.50
N GLY A 137 5.58 -13.88 8.91
CA GLY A 137 6.77 -14.65 9.29
C GLY A 137 7.88 -13.76 9.84
N LEU A 138 9.13 -14.17 9.64
CA LEU A 138 10.33 -13.38 9.89
C LEU A 138 11.02 -13.08 8.56
N CYS A 139 11.38 -11.83 8.30
CA CYS A 139 12.20 -11.48 7.13
C CYS A 139 13.62 -12.04 7.29
N SER A 140 14.42 -11.99 6.22
CA SER A 140 15.80 -12.47 6.22
C SER A 140 16.60 -11.94 7.40
N ASP A 141 16.56 -10.61 7.60
CA ASP A 141 17.33 -9.95 8.65
C ASP A 141 16.90 -10.40 10.05
N CYS A 142 15.58 -10.51 10.28
CA CYS A 142 15.05 -10.96 11.58
C CYS A 142 15.22 -12.45 11.83
N ARG A 143 15.33 -13.26 10.77
CA ARG A 143 15.56 -14.70 10.89
C ARG A 143 16.96 -15.04 11.36
N TYR A 144 17.96 -14.24 10.95
CA TYR A 144 19.38 -14.47 11.27
C TYR A 144 19.88 -13.61 12.43
N THR A 145 19.15 -12.60 12.86
CA THR A 145 19.52 -11.79 14.04
C THR A 145 18.93 -12.39 15.31
N THR A 146 19.70 -13.27 15.96
CA THR A 146 19.48 -13.64 17.36
C THR A 146 20.08 -12.59 18.31
N LYS A 147 19.85 -11.29 18.09
CA LYS A 147 20.27 -10.23 19.03
C LYS A 147 19.11 -9.34 19.40
N PRO A 148 18.95 -9.03 20.71
CA PRO A 148 17.89 -8.13 21.18
C PRO A 148 18.19 -6.69 20.80
N GLU A 149 17.13 -5.98 20.51
CA GLU A 149 16.91 -4.54 20.52
C GLU A 149 18.10 -3.61 20.27
N SER A 150 18.21 -3.11 19.07
CA SER A 150 18.39 -1.68 18.74
C SER A 150 18.90 -1.54 17.31
N GLN A 151 18.01 -1.61 16.35
CA GLN A 151 18.16 -0.90 15.07
C GLN A 151 17.06 -1.37 14.12
N LYS A 152 15.97 -0.59 14.08
CA LYS A 152 14.98 -0.64 13.00
C LYS A 152 15.64 -0.09 11.74
N GLN A 153 16.24 -0.94 10.97
CA GLN A 153 16.73 -0.60 9.65
C GLN A 153 15.81 -1.27 8.62
N TYR A 154 15.16 -0.45 7.81
CA TYR A 154 14.31 -0.90 6.71
C TYR A 154 15.13 -1.81 5.79
N CYS A 155 14.56 -2.97 5.42
CA CYS A 155 15.12 -3.79 4.36
C CYS A 155 15.25 -2.93 3.10
N LYS A 156 16.47 -2.65 2.67
CA LYS A 156 16.72 -1.99 1.40
C LYS A 156 16.57 -3.01 0.30
N ASP A 157 15.88 -2.56 -0.75
CA ASP A 157 15.69 -3.29 -2.00
C ASP A 157 17.02 -3.88 -2.50
N GLU A 158 17.06 -5.19 -2.67
CA GLU A 158 18.02 -5.80 -3.58
C GLU A 158 17.33 -6.11 -4.91
N LYS A 159 18.00 -5.66 -5.95
CA LYS A 159 17.66 -5.67 -7.37
C LYS A 159 17.25 -7.02 -7.94
#